data_f2958e65ad6081c9414bd72594872504
#
_entry.id   f2958e65ad6081c9414bd72594872504
#
_cell.length_a   1.000
_cell.length_b   1.000
_cell.length_c   1.000
_cell.angle_alpha   90.00
_cell.angle_beta   90.00
_cell.angle_gamma   90.00
#
_symmetry.space_group_name_H-M   'P 1'
#
loop_
_entity.id
_entity.type
_entity.pdbx_description
1 polymer ?
#
loop_
_entity_poly.entity_id
_entity_poly.type
_entity_poly.pdbx_seq_one_letter_code
_entity_poly.pdbx_strand_id
1 'polypeptide(L)'
;MDILLYNNTSERNALTKTLTNQTTYTGVLKDNCSVVNPTFILYETNPTGFNYAYIAEFARYYYIVDMVSTSNGMWEITLMCDVLMSFSSDILSSWAIVENTETTQTSPYIESDIWQSLVKTKTDIIEFDSGLLDSGEYILITAGG
;
A
#
# COMPACT_ATOMS: atom_id res chain seq x y z
N MET A 1 -8.97 7.00 29.15
CA MET A 1 -8.08 6.65 28.02
C MET A 1 -7.67 7.93 27.32
N ASP A 2 -6.43 8.04 26.97
CA ASP A 2 -5.94 9.19 26.24
C ASP A 2 -5.91 8.91 24.73
N ILE A 3 -6.54 9.78 23.98
CA ILE A 3 -6.66 9.71 22.54
C ILE A 3 -5.91 10.89 21.96
N LEU A 4 -4.95 10.62 21.10
CA LEU A 4 -4.22 11.65 20.38
C LEU A 4 -4.93 11.89 19.03
N LEU A 5 -5.42 13.10 18.83
CA LEU A 5 -6.03 13.50 17.58
C LEU A 5 -5.04 14.27 16.70
N TYR A 6 -5.14 14.06 15.39
CA TYR A 6 -4.25 14.63 14.39
C TYR A 6 -5.03 15.10 13.15
N ASN A 7 -4.35 15.91 12.36
CA ASN A 7 -4.71 16.17 10.97
C ASN A 7 -3.80 15.36 10.06
N ASN A 8 -4.39 14.48 9.29
CA ASN A 8 -3.75 13.67 8.27
C ASN A 8 -4.09 14.23 6.89
N THR A 9 -3.06 14.52 6.09
CA THR A 9 -3.18 14.99 4.70
C THR A 9 -2.75 13.94 3.68
N SER A 10 -2.23 12.79 4.15
CA SER A 10 -1.77 11.71 3.29
C SER A 10 -2.94 10.89 2.74
N GLU A 11 -2.72 10.25 1.61
CA GLU A 11 -3.68 9.32 1.01
C GLU A 11 -3.93 8.10 1.90
N ARG A 12 -5.11 7.48 1.75
CA ARG A 12 -5.49 6.32 2.55
C ARG A 12 -4.61 5.10 2.35
N ASN A 13 -4.12 4.91 1.14
CA ASN A 13 -3.24 3.80 0.74
C ASN A 13 -1.75 4.03 1.07
N ALA A 14 -1.38 5.23 1.55
CA ALA A 14 -0.01 5.48 1.98
C ALA A 14 0.30 4.67 3.25
N LEU A 15 1.44 3.98 3.26
CA LEU A 15 1.89 3.17 4.38
C LEU A 15 2.29 4.04 5.58
N THR A 16 3.00 5.14 5.30
CA THR A 16 3.36 6.15 6.30
C THR A 16 2.59 7.43 6.05
N LYS A 17 2.08 8.05 7.11
CA LYS A 17 1.25 9.25 7.02
C LYS A 17 1.91 10.46 7.63
N THR A 18 1.68 11.61 7.02
CA THR A 18 2.10 12.90 7.57
C THR A 18 1.03 13.40 8.52
N LEU A 19 1.33 13.36 9.82
CA LEU A 19 0.43 13.77 10.88
C LEU A 19 0.86 15.14 11.43
N THR A 20 -0.11 16.04 11.56
CA THR A 20 0.10 17.40 12.07
C THR A 20 -0.92 17.73 13.16
N ASN A 21 -0.70 18.83 13.91
CA ASN A 21 -1.60 19.37 14.92
C ASN A 21 -2.01 18.36 16.01
N GLN A 22 -1.04 17.67 16.59
CA GLN A 22 -1.29 16.71 17.67
C GLN A 22 -1.94 17.39 18.88
N THR A 23 -3.07 16.83 19.31
CA THR A 23 -3.76 17.26 20.53
C THR A 23 -4.24 16.02 21.29
N THR A 24 -4.04 16.02 22.61
CA THR A 24 -4.47 14.92 23.48
C THR A 24 -5.85 15.21 24.05
N TYR A 25 -6.75 14.24 23.92
CA TYR A 25 -8.08 14.25 24.51
C TYR A 25 -8.26 13.09 25.46
N THR A 26 -8.95 13.31 26.54
CA THR A 26 -9.33 12.24 27.47
C THR A 26 -10.79 11.82 27.18
N GLY A 27 -10.97 10.53 26.97
CA GLY A 27 -12.27 9.95 26.65
C GLY A 27 -12.49 8.59 27.26
N VAL A 28 -13.71 8.10 27.15
CA VAL A 28 -14.10 6.75 27.55
C VAL A 28 -14.72 6.02 26.37
N LEU A 29 -14.53 4.70 26.35
CA LEU A 29 -15.21 3.85 25.37
C LEU A 29 -16.72 3.89 25.59
N LYS A 30 -17.46 4.00 24.52
CA LYS A 30 -18.91 3.83 24.53
C LYS A 30 -19.22 2.33 24.47
N ASP A 31 -19.62 1.78 25.59
CA ASP A 31 -19.95 0.34 25.72
C ASP A 31 -18.85 -0.62 25.23
N ASN A 32 -19.20 -1.87 25.01
CA ASN A 32 -18.33 -2.87 24.45
C ASN A 32 -18.23 -2.67 22.94
N CYS A 33 -17.08 -2.20 22.45
CA CYS A 33 -16.84 -1.98 21.03
C CYS A 33 -15.61 -2.77 20.54
N SER A 34 -15.56 -2.97 19.23
CA SER A 34 -14.43 -3.62 18.59
C SER A 34 -13.19 -2.71 18.61
N VAL A 35 -12.01 -3.29 18.85
CA VAL A 35 -10.73 -2.57 18.72
C VAL A 35 -10.49 -2.07 17.28
N VAL A 36 -11.14 -2.67 16.28
CA VAL A 36 -11.03 -2.25 14.89
C VAL A 36 -11.88 -1.01 14.60
N ASN A 37 -13.07 -0.95 15.19
CA ASN A 37 -14.00 0.17 15.01
C ASN A 37 -14.52 0.64 16.37
N PRO A 38 -13.68 1.26 17.19
CA PRO A 38 -14.11 1.74 18.50
C PRO A 38 -14.89 3.05 18.40
N THR A 39 -15.82 3.24 19.34
CA THR A 39 -16.52 4.51 19.53
C THR A 39 -16.17 5.06 20.91
N PHE A 40 -15.77 6.32 20.96
CA PHE A 40 -15.39 7.02 22.19
C PHE A 40 -16.31 8.19 22.47
N ILE A 41 -16.48 8.48 23.76
CA ILE A 41 -17.08 9.70 24.24
C ILE A 41 -15.97 10.59 24.79
N LEU A 42 -15.80 11.77 24.18
CA LEU A 42 -14.87 12.81 24.61
C LEU A 42 -15.58 13.84 25.45
N TYR A 43 -14.88 14.35 26.45
CA TYR A 43 -15.40 15.39 27.34
C TYR A 43 -14.81 16.76 26.96
N GLU A 44 -15.65 17.77 26.95
CA GLU A 44 -15.34 19.21 27.04
C GLU A 44 -14.72 19.92 25.82
N THR A 45 -14.20 19.27 24.78
CA THR A 45 -13.52 20.00 23.71
C THR A 45 -14.03 19.61 22.32
N ASN A 46 -14.18 20.61 21.46
CA ASN A 46 -14.63 20.40 20.09
C ASN A 46 -13.53 19.74 19.24
N PRO A 47 -13.70 18.47 18.80
CA PRO A 47 -12.71 17.74 18.01
C PRO A 47 -12.88 17.91 16.48
N THR A 48 -13.78 18.75 16.00
CA THR A 48 -14.18 18.82 14.58
C THR A 48 -13.06 19.21 13.62
N GLY A 49 -11.94 19.73 14.12
CA GLY A 49 -10.77 20.07 13.30
C GLY A 49 -9.86 18.88 12.95
N PHE A 50 -10.13 17.69 13.48
CA PHE A 50 -9.27 16.53 13.33
C PHE A 50 -9.93 15.45 12.47
N ASN A 51 -9.12 14.66 11.77
CA ASN A 51 -9.58 13.57 10.90
C ASN A 51 -8.90 12.23 11.18
N TYR A 52 -7.97 12.20 12.14
CA TYR A 52 -7.15 11.04 12.43
C TYR A 52 -6.86 10.93 13.93
N ALA A 53 -6.68 9.70 14.43
CA ALA A 53 -6.46 9.44 15.84
C ALA A 53 -5.41 8.34 16.07
N TYR A 54 -4.75 8.39 17.23
CA TYR A 54 -3.93 7.31 17.77
C TYR A 54 -4.35 7.01 19.20
N ILE A 55 -4.50 5.72 19.50
CA ILE A 55 -4.88 5.24 20.83
C ILE A 55 -3.73 4.39 21.36
N ALA A 56 -3.07 4.86 22.41
CA ALA A 56 -1.88 4.21 22.97
C ALA A 56 -2.18 2.83 23.55
N GLU A 57 -3.33 2.67 24.22
CA GLU A 57 -3.74 1.41 24.83
C GLU A 57 -4.01 0.30 23.80
N PHE A 58 -4.40 0.65 22.59
CA PHE A 58 -4.58 -0.29 21.49
C PHE A 58 -3.34 -0.38 20.60
N ALA A 59 -2.38 0.54 20.76
CA ALA A 59 -1.20 0.71 19.90
C ALA A 59 -1.57 0.79 18.41
N ARG A 60 -2.64 1.52 18.07
CA ARG A 60 -3.19 1.58 16.73
C ARG A 60 -3.58 2.99 16.30
N TYR A 61 -3.50 3.20 15.00
CA TYR A 61 -3.95 4.41 14.32
C TYR A 61 -5.35 4.21 13.73
N TYR A 62 -6.11 5.31 13.66
CA TYR A 62 -7.51 5.28 13.24
C TYR A 62 -7.85 6.48 12.39
N TYR A 63 -8.73 6.25 11.39
CA TYR A 63 -9.48 7.32 10.75
C TYR A 63 -10.69 7.68 11.59
N ILE A 64 -11.01 8.95 11.69
CA ILE A 64 -12.26 9.42 12.25
C ILE A 64 -13.32 9.30 11.15
N VAL A 65 -14.36 8.50 11.40
CA VAL A 65 -15.44 8.21 10.44
C VAL A 65 -16.60 9.15 10.68
N ASP A 66 -16.94 9.35 11.94
CA ASP A 66 -18.08 10.18 12.33
C ASP A 66 -17.81 10.89 13.65
N MET A 67 -18.40 12.07 13.81
CA MET A 67 -18.37 12.87 15.04
C MET A 67 -19.75 13.41 15.33
N VAL A 68 -20.31 13.04 16.46
CA VAL A 68 -21.64 13.47 16.90
C VAL A 68 -21.52 14.30 18.18
N SER A 69 -22.03 15.52 18.16
CA SER A 69 -22.15 16.34 19.36
C SER A 69 -23.38 15.91 20.16
N THR A 70 -23.22 15.69 21.45
CA THR A 70 -24.31 15.34 22.35
C THR A 70 -24.78 16.56 23.14
N SER A 71 -26.02 16.48 23.69
CA SER A 71 -26.68 17.60 24.38
C SER A 71 -25.92 18.12 25.61
N ASN A 72 -24.99 17.37 26.17
CA ASN A 72 -24.21 17.73 27.36
C ASN A 72 -22.84 18.32 27.05
N GLY A 73 -22.59 18.75 25.81
CA GLY A 73 -21.26 19.25 25.37
C GLY A 73 -20.21 18.17 25.19
N MET A 74 -20.60 16.90 25.27
CA MET A 74 -19.73 15.76 24.97
C MET A 74 -19.75 15.46 23.47
N TRP A 75 -18.73 14.78 23.02
CA TRP A 75 -18.59 14.37 21.61
C TRP A 75 -18.45 12.86 21.53
N GLU A 76 -19.24 12.27 20.69
CA GLU A 76 -19.11 10.87 20.32
C GLU A 76 -18.34 10.79 19.01
N ILE A 77 -17.21 10.07 19.01
CA ILE A 77 -16.38 9.85 17.84
C ILE A 77 -16.35 8.37 17.48
N THR A 78 -16.65 8.07 16.22
CA THR A 78 -16.54 6.71 15.68
C THR A 78 -15.28 6.61 14.85
N LEU A 79 -14.48 5.60 15.14
CA LEU A 79 -13.17 5.39 14.57
C LEU A 79 -13.14 4.12 13.72
N MET A 80 -12.25 4.09 12.75
CA MET A 80 -11.94 2.92 11.91
C MET A 80 -10.43 2.72 11.85
N CYS A 81 -9.96 1.52 12.19
CA CYS A 81 -8.54 1.22 12.25
C CYS A 81 -7.85 1.43 10.89
N ASP A 82 -6.75 2.18 10.91
CA ASP A 82 -5.80 2.24 9.81
C ASP A 82 -4.77 1.13 9.96
N VAL A 83 -5.01 0.01 9.29
CA VAL A 83 -4.17 -1.17 9.36
C VAL A 83 -2.77 -0.90 8.77
N LEU A 84 -2.70 -0.13 7.68
CA LEU A 84 -1.43 0.16 7.00
C LEU A 84 -0.47 0.95 7.91
N MET A 85 -0.95 2.03 8.51
CA MET A 85 -0.12 2.84 9.41
C MET A 85 0.16 2.11 10.73
N SER A 86 -0.82 1.38 11.28
CA SER A 86 -0.68 0.67 12.56
C SER A 86 0.37 -0.45 12.51
N PHE A 87 0.51 -1.11 11.36
CA PHE A 87 1.44 -2.22 11.15
C PHE A 87 2.53 -1.90 10.12
N SER A 88 2.79 -0.63 9.88
CA SER A 88 3.74 -0.18 8.86
C SER A 88 5.16 -0.75 9.05
N SER A 89 5.62 -0.85 10.30
CA SER A 89 6.92 -1.42 10.64
C SER A 89 7.02 -2.91 10.26
N ASP A 90 5.99 -3.69 10.56
CA ASP A 90 5.95 -5.11 10.27
C ASP A 90 5.82 -5.36 8.76
N ILE A 91 5.02 -4.55 8.08
CA ILE A 91 4.88 -4.60 6.63
C ILE A 91 6.21 -4.31 5.94
N LEU A 92 6.93 -3.27 6.37
CA LEU A 92 8.22 -2.89 5.79
C LEU A 92 9.33 -3.89 6.08
N SER A 93 9.23 -4.66 7.17
CA SER A 93 10.20 -5.70 7.52
C SER A 93 9.85 -7.07 6.94
N SER A 94 8.67 -7.24 6.33
CA SER A 94 8.24 -8.50 5.75
C SER A 94 8.96 -8.80 4.44
N TRP A 95 9.22 -10.08 4.20
CA TRP A 95 9.74 -10.53 2.90
C TRP A 95 8.61 -10.51 1.88
N ALA A 96 8.87 -9.89 0.74
CA ALA A 96 7.93 -9.86 -0.37
C ALA A 96 8.65 -10.17 -1.69
N ILE A 97 7.96 -10.89 -2.57
CA ILE A 97 8.35 -11.01 -3.97
C ILE A 97 7.58 -9.94 -4.72
N VAL A 98 8.30 -9.01 -5.33
CA VAL A 98 7.70 -7.93 -6.12
C VAL A 98 8.04 -8.18 -7.57
N GLU A 99 7.00 -8.31 -8.39
CA GLU A 99 7.11 -8.50 -9.83
C GLU A 99 6.38 -7.36 -10.54
N ASN A 100 6.96 -6.92 -11.63
CA ASN A 100 6.40 -5.84 -12.44
C ASN A 100 6.10 -6.37 -13.85
N THR A 101 5.06 -5.86 -14.49
CA THR A 101 4.74 -6.18 -15.88
C THR A 101 5.34 -5.12 -16.81
N GLU A 102 5.89 -5.54 -17.94
CA GLU A 102 6.66 -4.72 -18.86
C GLU A 102 5.90 -3.46 -19.35
N THR A 103 4.63 -3.56 -19.70
CA THR A 103 3.92 -2.44 -20.32
C THR A 103 2.50 -2.19 -19.81
N THR A 104 1.76 -3.21 -19.41
CA THR A 104 0.37 -3.08 -18.93
C THR A 104 0.02 -4.21 -17.98
N GLN A 105 -1.02 -4.01 -17.17
CA GLN A 105 -1.54 -5.02 -16.21
C GLN A 105 -1.96 -6.35 -16.86
N THR A 106 -2.04 -6.42 -18.17
CA THR A 106 -2.42 -7.61 -18.94
C THR A 106 -1.27 -8.27 -19.67
N SER A 107 -0.04 -7.74 -19.53
CA SER A 107 1.14 -8.35 -20.16
C SER A 107 1.50 -9.68 -19.48
N PRO A 108 1.67 -10.78 -20.24
CA PRO A 108 2.14 -12.05 -19.70
C PRO A 108 3.64 -12.05 -19.35
N TYR A 109 4.35 -10.99 -19.70
CA TYR A 109 5.78 -10.87 -19.43
C TYR A 109 5.98 -10.22 -18.06
N ILE A 110 6.70 -10.91 -17.21
CA ILE A 110 7.07 -10.46 -15.88
C ILE A 110 8.50 -9.94 -15.98
N GLU A 111 8.69 -8.66 -15.67
CA GLU A 111 9.99 -8.03 -15.57
C GLU A 111 10.43 -8.06 -14.10
N SER A 112 11.36 -8.93 -13.78
CA SER A 112 11.90 -9.07 -12.43
C SER A 112 13.42 -9.06 -12.49
N ASP A 113 14.06 -8.24 -11.68
CA ASP A 113 15.51 -8.20 -11.53
C ASP A 113 16.08 -9.53 -10.98
N ILE A 114 15.26 -10.32 -10.30
CA ILE A 114 15.61 -11.60 -9.68
C ILE A 114 15.38 -12.76 -10.65
N TRP A 115 14.36 -12.68 -11.50
CA TRP A 115 13.98 -13.70 -12.48
C TRP A 115 14.11 -13.14 -13.88
N GLN A 116 15.32 -13.15 -14.41
CA GLN A 116 15.54 -12.82 -15.81
C GLN A 116 15.34 -14.08 -16.65
N SER A 117 14.33 -14.09 -17.51
CA SER A 117 14.27 -15.06 -18.60
C SER A 117 15.31 -14.67 -19.64
N LEU A 118 16.48 -15.28 -19.55
CA LEU A 118 17.53 -15.11 -20.55
C LEU A 118 17.13 -15.89 -21.81
N VAL A 119 16.60 -15.18 -22.80
CA VAL A 119 16.57 -15.69 -24.16
C VAL A 119 18.00 -15.60 -24.70
N LYS A 120 18.70 -16.72 -24.67
CA LYS A 120 20.03 -16.82 -25.23
C LYS A 120 19.91 -17.02 -26.74
N THR A 121 19.93 -15.94 -27.51
CA THR A 121 19.98 -16.00 -28.97
C THR A 121 21.37 -16.35 -29.37
N LYS A 122 21.57 -17.52 -29.99
CA LYS A 122 22.83 -17.88 -30.60
C LYS A 122 22.68 -17.61 -32.09
N THR A 123 23.46 -16.66 -32.60
CA THR A 123 23.55 -16.38 -34.04
C THR A 123 24.86 -17.00 -34.56
N ASP A 124 24.73 -17.99 -35.39
CA ASP A 124 25.87 -18.52 -36.12
C ASP A 124 25.88 -17.89 -37.53
N ILE A 125 26.98 -17.22 -37.88
CA ILE A 125 27.17 -16.65 -39.22
C ILE A 125 28.01 -17.64 -39.99
N ILE A 126 27.50 -18.14 -41.09
CA ILE A 126 28.22 -19.00 -42.02
C ILE A 126 28.61 -18.13 -43.21
N GLU A 127 29.90 -17.95 -43.39
CA GLU A 127 30.43 -17.24 -44.56
C GLU A 127 30.82 -18.27 -45.61
N PHE A 128 30.48 -18.02 -46.85
CA PHE A 128 30.89 -18.82 -48.00
C PHE A 128 31.96 -18.04 -48.78
N ASP A 129 33.15 -18.57 -48.90
CA ASP A 129 34.30 -17.91 -49.51
C ASP A 129 34.05 -17.40 -50.94
N SER A 130 33.14 -17.99 -51.64
CA SER A 130 32.77 -17.64 -53.02
C SER A 130 31.39 -16.95 -53.14
N GLY A 131 30.75 -16.64 -52.01
CA GLY A 131 29.34 -16.17 -51.99
C GLY A 131 28.37 -17.28 -52.46
N LEU A 132 27.09 -16.92 -52.50
CA LEU A 132 26.07 -17.78 -53.12
C LEU A 132 26.05 -17.53 -54.62
N LEU A 133 25.92 -18.59 -55.40
CA LEU A 133 25.86 -18.46 -56.87
C LEU A 133 24.61 -17.67 -57.29
N ASP A 134 24.75 -16.81 -58.30
CA ASP A 134 23.64 -16.00 -58.82
C ASP A 134 22.47 -16.81 -59.45
N SER A 135 22.72 -18.09 -59.70
CA SER A 135 21.70 -19.01 -60.23
C SER A 135 21.65 -20.27 -59.38
N GLY A 136 20.52 -20.48 -58.71
CA GLY A 136 20.25 -21.65 -57.87
C GLY A 136 19.03 -21.45 -56.99
N GLU A 137 18.40 -22.55 -56.58
CA GLU A 137 17.38 -22.51 -55.53
C GLU A 137 18.01 -22.75 -54.17
N TYR A 138 17.72 -21.85 -53.23
CA TYR A 138 18.21 -21.94 -51.85
C TYR A 138 17.03 -22.22 -50.92
N ILE A 139 17.15 -23.23 -50.10
CA ILE A 139 16.14 -23.59 -49.11
C ILE A 139 16.74 -23.41 -47.75
N LEU A 140 16.13 -22.51 -46.94
CA LEU A 140 16.48 -22.36 -45.53
C LEU A 140 15.49 -23.20 -44.69
N ILE A 141 16.04 -24.19 -43.99
CA ILE A 141 15.27 -24.99 -43.04
C ILE A 141 15.65 -24.57 -41.64
N THR A 142 14.71 -24.03 -40.89
CA THR A 142 14.88 -23.71 -39.47
C THR A 142 14.17 -24.76 -38.63
N ALA A 143 14.93 -25.45 -37.76
CA ALA A 143 14.38 -26.33 -36.74
C ALA A 143 14.50 -25.61 -35.39
N GLY A 144 13.35 -25.24 -34.79
CA GLY A 144 13.31 -24.73 -33.44
C GLY A 144 13.03 -25.86 -32.45
N GLY A 145 13.86 -25.95 -31.39
CA GLY A 145 13.64 -26.79 -30.23
C GLY A 145 13.32 -25.97 -28.99
#